data_6c2d79a43233aa7f93a848cf142ec188
#
_entry.id   6c2d79a43233aa7f93a848cf142ec188
#
_cell.length_a   1.000
_cell.length_b   1.000
_cell.length_c   1.000
_cell.angle_alpha   90.00
_cell.angle_beta   90.00
_cell.angle_gamma   90.00
#
_symmetry.space_group_name_H-M   'P 1'
#
loop_
_entity.id
_entity.type
_entity.pdbx_description
1 polymer ?
#
loop_
_entity_poly.entity_id
_entity_poly.type
_entity_poly.pdbx_seq_one_letter_code
_entity_poly.pdbx_strand_id
1 'polypeptide(L)'
;MTRLFALHSAYGLATAAAALDAGLLGERGERLLVPFHSSRVPETSVGIVADPALAGLRARFDRVEDLDQLLGPLHPSSWQPAPADLPLLRRLLTRAWGLDDDLEILLQSPQVAPALTLMQVFPHARITIIGDGLMTYSPMRIALPHTVTARIGRVVHADVVPGVVPLVGSPHAQTIPVPPALFGAVLREAADSVIDADPIDADPIDA
;
A
#
# COMPACT_ATOMS: atom_id res chain seq x y z
N MET A 1 0.39 18.76 -3.96
CA MET A 1 0.59 17.65 -2.98
C MET A 1 0.29 16.33 -3.65
N THR A 2 1.23 15.41 -3.65
CA THR A 2 1.03 14.04 -4.14
C THR A 2 0.95 13.07 -2.98
N ARG A 3 0.04 12.10 -3.05
CA ARG A 3 -0.07 10.97 -2.13
C ARG A 3 0.34 9.70 -2.84
N LEU A 4 1.47 9.14 -2.43
CA LEU A 4 2.02 7.90 -2.96
C LEU A 4 1.60 6.74 -2.06
N PHE A 5 0.83 5.80 -2.59
CA PHE A 5 0.35 4.60 -1.89
C PHE A 5 1.20 3.39 -2.28
N ALA A 6 2.17 3.03 -1.45
CA ALA A 6 3.03 1.86 -1.66
C ALA A 6 2.43 0.64 -0.96
N LEU A 7 1.70 -0.18 -1.72
CA LEU A 7 0.89 -1.27 -1.20
C LEU A 7 1.27 -2.62 -1.84
N HIS A 8 1.21 -3.70 -1.06
CA HIS A 8 1.62 -5.03 -1.52
C HIS A 8 0.58 -6.12 -1.29
N SER A 9 -0.55 -5.80 -0.68
CA SER A 9 -1.60 -6.78 -0.40
C SER A 9 -2.98 -6.25 -0.74
N ALA A 10 -3.89 -7.15 -1.12
CA ALA A 10 -5.32 -6.84 -1.32
C ALA A 10 -5.94 -6.23 -0.05
N TYR A 11 -5.53 -6.70 1.14
CA TYR A 11 -5.99 -6.15 2.41
C TYR A 11 -5.60 -4.68 2.57
N GLY A 12 -4.36 -4.32 2.28
CA GLY A 12 -3.89 -2.95 2.35
C GLY A 12 -4.58 -2.05 1.32
N LEU A 13 -4.78 -2.55 0.10
CA LEU A 13 -5.53 -1.84 -0.93
C LEU A 13 -6.99 -1.60 -0.49
N ALA A 14 -7.66 -2.62 0.06
CA ALA A 14 -9.02 -2.48 0.59
C ALA A 14 -9.09 -1.48 1.76
N THR A 15 -8.11 -1.52 2.67
CA THR A 15 -8.02 -0.55 3.78
C THR A 15 -7.84 0.88 3.27
N ALA A 16 -6.97 1.08 2.28
CA ALA A 16 -6.74 2.38 1.67
C ALA A 16 -7.98 2.88 0.90
N ALA A 17 -8.61 2.01 0.10
CA ALA A 17 -9.84 2.31 -0.63
C ALA A 17 -10.97 2.71 0.31
N ALA A 18 -11.22 1.94 1.37
CA ALA A 18 -12.24 2.26 2.36
C ALA A 18 -11.95 3.57 3.11
N ALA A 19 -10.69 3.86 3.40
CA ALA A 19 -10.29 5.13 4.01
C ALA A 19 -10.49 6.33 3.06
N LEU A 20 -10.27 6.14 1.76
CA LEU A 20 -10.56 7.15 0.73
C LEU A 20 -12.05 7.40 0.60
N ASP A 21 -12.85 6.34 0.48
CA ASP A 21 -14.32 6.42 0.37
C ASP A 21 -14.96 7.10 1.60
N ALA A 22 -14.35 6.90 2.78
CA ALA A 22 -14.76 7.54 4.02
C ALA A 22 -14.26 9.00 4.20
N GLY A 23 -13.45 9.51 3.28
CA GLY A 23 -12.85 10.85 3.39
C GLY A 23 -11.79 10.97 4.51
N LEU A 24 -11.38 9.86 5.15
CA LEU A 24 -10.48 9.85 6.31
C LEU A 24 -9.06 10.35 5.98
N LEU A 25 -8.69 10.28 4.71
CA LEU A 25 -7.40 10.77 4.24
C LEU A 25 -7.48 12.23 3.75
N GLY A 26 -8.68 12.83 3.70
CA GLY A 26 -8.93 14.15 3.14
C GLY A 26 -8.94 14.13 1.61
N GLU A 27 -9.44 15.19 0.99
CA GLU A 27 -9.70 15.24 -0.46
C GLU A 27 -8.55 15.79 -1.30
N ARG A 28 -7.51 16.36 -0.71
CA ARG A 28 -6.47 17.11 -1.44
C ARG A 28 -5.36 16.22 -1.96
N GLY A 29 -5.00 16.42 -3.25
CA GLY A 29 -3.80 15.88 -3.90
C GLY A 29 -4.07 14.70 -4.80
N GLU A 30 -3.16 14.51 -5.75
CA GLU A 30 -3.11 13.36 -6.63
C GLU A 30 -2.85 12.07 -5.84
N ARG A 31 -3.54 11.00 -6.19
CA ARG A 31 -3.45 9.67 -5.57
C ARG A 31 -2.71 8.73 -6.51
N LEU A 32 -1.44 8.52 -6.25
CA LEU A 32 -0.59 7.62 -7.01
C LEU A 32 -0.49 6.28 -6.28
N LEU A 33 -1.01 5.22 -6.89
CA LEU A 33 -0.82 3.85 -6.40
C LEU A 33 0.47 3.28 -6.97
N VAL A 34 1.36 2.81 -6.10
CA VAL A 34 2.62 2.15 -6.43
C VAL A 34 2.60 0.75 -5.81
N PRO A 35 1.92 -0.20 -6.47
CA PRO A 35 1.86 -1.57 -5.98
C PRO A 35 3.18 -2.30 -6.24
N PHE A 36 3.44 -3.33 -5.42
CA PHE A 36 4.61 -4.19 -5.56
C PHE A 36 4.35 -5.58 -4.99
N HIS A 37 5.10 -6.56 -5.49
CA HIS A 37 5.07 -7.92 -4.97
C HIS A 37 5.92 -8.04 -3.69
N SER A 38 5.34 -8.61 -2.64
CA SER A 38 6.06 -8.90 -1.39
C SER A 38 6.47 -10.38 -1.28
N SER A 39 5.78 -11.27 -1.99
CA SER A 39 6.09 -12.70 -2.01
C SER A 39 7.32 -12.99 -2.86
N ARG A 40 8.26 -13.77 -2.31
CA ARG A 40 9.42 -14.28 -3.08
C ARG A 40 9.07 -15.41 -4.03
N VAL A 41 7.87 -15.93 -3.94
CA VAL A 41 7.33 -17.00 -4.79
C VAL A 41 6.12 -16.43 -5.52
N PRO A 42 6.31 -15.82 -6.69
CA PRO A 42 5.24 -15.10 -7.41
C PRO A 42 4.02 -15.97 -7.71
N GLU A 43 4.24 -17.28 -7.89
CA GLU A 43 3.19 -18.25 -8.21
C GLU A 43 2.20 -18.46 -7.07
N THR A 44 2.52 -17.98 -5.86
CA THR A 44 1.66 -18.15 -4.68
C THR A 44 0.69 -17.01 -4.45
N SER A 45 0.83 -15.91 -5.20
CA SER A 45 -0.05 -14.74 -5.04
C SER A 45 -0.15 -13.93 -6.32
N VAL A 46 -1.36 -13.51 -6.66
CA VAL A 46 -1.58 -12.57 -7.75
C VAL A 46 -1.28 -11.16 -7.24
N GLY A 47 -0.50 -10.40 -8.01
CA GLY A 47 -0.18 -9.01 -7.67
C GLY A 47 -1.39 -8.09 -7.80
N ILE A 48 -1.39 -7.01 -7.04
CA ILE A 48 -2.49 -6.01 -7.03
C ILE A 48 -2.84 -5.53 -8.45
N VAL A 49 -1.86 -5.39 -9.35
CA VAL A 49 -2.10 -4.90 -10.72
C VAL A 49 -2.79 -5.95 -11.57
N ALA A 50 -2.38 -7.20 -11.45
CA ALA A 50 -2.84 -8.30 -12.29
C ALA A 50 -4.18 -8.89 -11.84
N ASP A 51 -4.60 -8.65 -10.60
CA ASP A 51 -5.84 -9.19 -10.07
C ASP A 51 -7.06 -8.41 -10.59
N PRO A 52 -7.92 -9.01 -11.43
CA PRO A 52 -9.12 -8.36 -11.95
C PRO A 52 -10.12 -8.00 -10.84
N ALA A 53 -10.20 -8.78 -9.77
CA ALA A 53 -11.07 -8.52 -8.63
C ALA A 53 -10.78 -7.18 -7.95
N LEU A 54 -9.55 -6.70 -8.06
CA LEU A 54 -9.10 -5.45 -7.45
C LEU A 54 -9.24 -4.25 -8.38
N ALA A 55 -9.78 -4.41 -9.60
CA ALA A 55 -9.89 -3.33 -10.58
C ALA A 55 -10.71 -2.14 -10.03
N GLY A 56 -11.87 -2.40 -9.42
CA GLY A 56 -12.71 -1.39 -8.79
C GLY A 56 -11.98 -0.63 -7.68
N LEU A 57 -11.16 -1.33 -6.88
CA LEU A 57 -10.38 -0.69 -5.82
C LEU A 57 -9.26 0.19 -6.37
N ARG A 58 -8.60 -0.25 -7.45
CA ARG A 58 -7.57 0.56 -8.14
C ARG A 58 -8.15 1.83 -8.75
N ALA A 59 -9.41 1.81 -9.17
CA ALA A 59 -10.08 2.97 -9.78
C ALA A 59 -10.24 4.19 -8.83
N ARG A 60 -9.99 4.03 -7.51
CA ARG A 60 -9.96 5.13 -6.54
C ARG A 60 -8.68 5.97 -6.62
N PHE A 61 -7.71 5.53 -7.41
CA PHE A 61 -6.43 6.20 -7.59
C PHE A 61 -6.36 6.86 -8.96
N ASP A 62 -5.75 8.03 -9.02
CA ASP A 62 -5.64 8.80 -10.26
C ASP A 62 -4.65 8.17 -11.24
N ARG A 63 -3.61 7.50 -10.70
CA ARG A 63 -2.60 6.77 -11.48
C ARG A 63 -2.12 5.53 -10.75
N VAL A 64 -1.66 4.56 -11.53
CA VAL A 64 -1.03 3.32 -11.05
C VAL A 64 0.33 3.16 -11.73
N GLU A 65 1.39 3.02 -10.93
CA GLU A 65 2.77 2.82 -11.39
C GLU A 65 3.32 1.55 -10.76
N ASP A 66 3.45 0.50 -11.56
CA ASP A 66 3.90 -0.81 -11.08
C ASP A 66 5.39 -0.79 -10.73
N LEU A 67 5.70 -0.94 -9.44
CA LEU A 67 7.08 -0.93 -8.97
C LEU A 67 7.87 -2.15 -9.44
N ASP A 68 7.22 -3.29 -9.62
CA ASP A 68 7.87 -4.51 -10.12
C ASP A 68 8.39 -4.29 -11.55
N GLN A 69 7.60 -3.65 -12.41
CA GLN A 69 8.02 -3.29 -13.76
C GLN A 69 9.18 -2.29 -13.74
N LEU A 70 9.14 -1.31 -12.85
CA LEU A 70 10.20 -0.30 -12.74
C LEU A 70 11.53 -0.92 -12.27
N LEU A 71 11.49 -1.85 -11.33
CA LEU A 71 12.67 -2.54 -10.82
C LEU A 71 13.21 -3.61 -11.76
N GLY A 72 12.41 -4.06 -12.73
CA GLY A 72 12.77 -5.07 -13.72
C GLY A 72 13.09 -6.42 -13.05
N PRO A 73 14.31 -6.96 -13.23
CA PRO A 73 14.66 -8.28 -12.69
C PRO A 73 14.90 -8.26 -11.17
N LEU A 74 14.98 -7.07 -10.55
CA LEU A 74 15.22 -6.94 -9.12
C LEU A 74 13.91 -7.13 -8.37
N HIS A 75 13.85 -8.18 -7.53
CA HIS A 75 12.68 -8.37 -6.67
C HIS A 75 12.55 -7.21 -5.65
N PRO A 76 11.34 -6.62 -5.46
CA PRO A 76 11.16 -5.45 -4.59
C PRO A 76 11.70 -5.62 -3.17
N SER A 77 11.58 -6.81 -2.57
CA SER A 77 12.12 -7.09 -1.23
C SER A 77 13.66 -7.03 -1.15
N SER A 78 14.34 -7.05 -2.28
CA SER A 78 15.80 -6.94 -2.39
C SER A 78 16.26 -5.52 -2.72
N TRP A 79 15.33 -4.58 -2.91
CA TRP A 79 15.65 -3.21 -3.27
C TRP A 79 16.18 -2.42 -2.07
N GLN A 80 17.48 -2.54 -1.86
CA GLN A 80 18.22 -1.89 -0.78
C GLN A 80 19.43 -1.13 -1.36
N PRO A 81 19.20 0.08 -1.93
CA PRO A 81 20.26 0.87 -2.53
C PRO A 81 21.26 1.34 -1.47
N ALA A 82 22.49 1.58 -1.92
CA ALA A 82 23.49 2.20 -1.06
C ALA A 82 23.07 3.64 -0.70
N PRO A 83 23.40 4.14 0.49
CA PRO A 83 23.06 5.51 0.90
C PRO A 83 23.52 6.59 -0.09
N ALA A 84 24.63 6.38 -0.78
CA ALA A 84 25.14 7.28 -1.80
C ALA A 84 24.25 7.41 -3.03
N ASP A 85 23.43 6.38 -3.32
CA ASP A 85 22.54 6.34 -4.49
C ASP A 85 21.18 7.00 -4.24
N LEU A 86 20.80 7.20 -2.97
CA LEU A 86 19.48 7.75 -2.61
C LEU A 86 19.17 9.11 -3.26
N PRO A 87 20.10 10.08 -3.38
CA PRO A 87 19.81 11.35 -4.04
C PRO A 87 19.53 11.20 -5.54
N LEU A 88 20.22 10.26 -6.21
CA LEU A 88 19.98 9.97 -7.61
C LEU A 88 18.61 9.30 -7.80
N LEU A 89 18.32 8.28 -7.01
CA LEU A 89 17.03 7.58 -7.03
C LEU A 89 15.88 8.54 -6.77
N ARG A 90 16.00 9.46 -5.80
CA ARG A 90 14.99 10.49 -5.57
C ARG A 90 14.70 11.29 -6.82
N ARG A 91 15.73 11.80 -7.50
CA ARG A 91 15.54 12.59 -8.74
C ARG A 91 14.89 11.77 -9.84
N LEU A 92 15.30 10.50 -10.00
CA LEU A 92 14.74 9.60 -11.01
C LEU A 92 13.26 9.31 -10.73
N LEU A 93 12.91 8.92 -9.51
CA LEU A 93 11.53 8.61 -9.12
C LEU A 93 10.64 9.86 -9.14
N THR A 94 11.13 11.01 -8.64
CA THR A 94 10.40 12.27 -8.72
C THR A 94 10.04 12.61 -10.16
N ARG A 95 10.99 12.43 -11.09
CA ARG A 95 10.75 12.70 -12.51
C ARG A 95 9.85 11.65 -13.16
N ALA A 96 10.09 10.37 -12.90
CA ALA A 96 9.34 9.26 -13.50
C ALA A 96 7.87 9.30 -13.09
N TRP A 97 7.62 9.59 -11.81
CA TRP A 97 6.27 9.62 -11.23
C TRP A 97 5.65 11.02 -11.15
N GLY A 98 6.36 12.06 -11.61
CA GLY A 98 5.84 13.45 -11.60
C GLY A 98 5.48 13.94 -10.19
N LEU A 99 6.30 13.60 -9.18
CA LEU A 99 5.98 13.90 -7.78
C LEU A 99 6.21 15.38 -7.46
N ASP A 100 5.32 15.92 -6.65
CA ASP A 100 5.47 17.26 -6.06
C ASP A 100 6.47 17.26 -4.88
N ASP A 101 6.95 18.46 -4.52
CA ASP A 101 7.77 18.66 -3.31
C ASP A 101 6.98 18.34 -2.03
N ASP A 102 5.66 18.60 -2.03
CA ASP A 102 4.75 18.23 -0.94
C ASP A 102 4.24 16.80 -1.14
N LEU A 103 5.00 15.84 -0.60
CA LEU A 103 4.76 14.41 -0.73
C LEU A 103 4.32 13.80 0.60
N GLU A 104 3.27 13.00 0.54
CA GLU A 104 2.89 12.06 1.59
C GLU A 104 3.01 10.63 1.06
N ILE A 105 3.69 9.75 1.79
CA ILE A 105 3.79 8.33 1.47
C ILE A 105 2.91 7.54 2.42
N LEU A 106 1.96 6.81 1.85
CA LEU A 106 1.10 5.88 2.56
C LEU A 106 1.57 4.47 2.23
N LEU A 107 2.01 3.71 3.21
CA LEU A 107 2.69 2.44 2.96
C LEU A 107 2.34 1.35 3.96
N GLN A 108 2.47 0.11 3.51
CA GLN A 108 2.43 -1.08 4.35
C GLN A 108 3.84 -1.53 4.74
N SER A 109 3.93 -2.31 5.81
CA SER A 109 5.17 -3.02 6.22
C SER A 109 6.42 -2.13 6.25
N PRO A 110 6.46 -1.07 7.09
CA PRO A 110 7.52 -0.05 7.08
C PRO A 110 8.93 -0.58 7.38
N GLN A 111 9.05 -1.82 7.88
CA GLN A 111 10.32 -2.42 8.30
C GLN A 111 11.10 -3.08 7.16
N VAL A 112 10.45 -3.30 6.02
CA VAL A 112 11.03 -4.06 4.90
C VAL A 112 11.05 -3.24 3.62
N ALA A 113 11.95 -3.61 2.69
CA ALA A 113 11.92 -3.08 1.35
C ALA A 113 10.64 -3.57 0.60
N PRO A 114 10.09 -2.76 -0.28
CA PRO A 114 10.55 -1.44 -0.72
C PRO A 114 10.06 -0.28 0.15
N ALA A 115 9.14 -0.50 1.11
CA ALA A 115 8.58 0.57 1.93
C ALA A 115 9.68 1.36 2.68
N LEU A 116 10.60 0.66 3.35
CA LEU A 116 11.73 1.31 4.02
C LEU A 116 12.60 2.11 3.03
N THR A 117 12.84 1.56 1.84
CA THR A 117 13.63 2.22 0.80
C THR A 117 12.96 3.53 0.35
N LEU A 118 11.64 3.51 0.09
CA LEU A 118 10.90 4.72 -0.28
C LEU A 118 10.98 5.80 0.81
N MET A 119 10.88 5.42 2.08
CA MET A 119 11.04 6.36 3.19
C MET A 119 12.45 6.97 3.26
N GLN A 120 13.49 6.23 2.87
CA GLN A 120 14.86 6.72 2.81
C GLN A 120 15.10 7.61 1.58
N VAL A 121 14.56 7.22 0.43
CA VAL A 121 14.66 8.00 -0.83
C VAL A 121 13.99 9.36 -0.67
N PHE A 122 12.86 9.44 0.03
CA PHE A 122 12.10 10.68 0.25
C PHE A 122 12.15 11.12 1.72
N PRO A 123 13.28 11.67 2.20
CA PRO A 123 13.51 11.95 3.63
C PRO A 123 12.63 13.06 4.20
N HIS A 124 11.97 13.86 3.37
CA HIS A 124 11.10 14.95 3.80
C HIS A 124 9.60 14.62 3.67
N ALA A 125 9.26 13.46 3.07
CA ALA A 125 7.87 13.05 2.94
C ALA A 125 7.23 12.78 4.32
N ARG A 126 5.97 13.16 4.47
CA ARG A 126 5.14 12.70 5.59
C ARG A 126 4.83 11.22 5.39
N ILE A 127 4.76 10.47 6.48
CA ILE A 127 4.49 9.04 6.44
C ILE A 127 3.17 8.72 7.12
N THR A 128 2.33 7.97 6.42
CA THR A 128 1.13 7.33 6.94
C THR A 128 1.28 5.83 6.77
N ILE A 129 1.10 5.05 7.84
CA ILE A 129 1.08 3.59 7.75
C ILE A 129 -0.33 3.15 7.37
N ILE A 130 -0.43 2.26 6.40
CA ILE A 130 -1.66 1.52 6.08
C ILE A 130 -1.57 0.15 6.75
N GLY A 131 -2.56 -0.21 7.52
CA GLY A 131 -2.61 -1.46 8.26
C GLY A 131 -2.47 -2.69 7.35
N ASP A 132 -1.74 -3.68 7.84
CA ASP A 132 -1.43 -4.91 7.14
C ASP A 132 -1.97 -6.13 7.93
N GLY A 133 -3.29 -6.14 8.10
CA GLY A 133 -3.97 -7.19 8.86
C GLY A 133 -3.40 -7.36 10.28
N LEU A 134 -3.14 -8.60 10.66
CA LEU A 134 -2.62 -8.94 11.99
C LEU A 134 -1.26 -8.31 12.30
N MET A 135 -0.44 -8.02 11.28
CA MET A 135 0.87 -7.40 11.49
C MET A 135 0.77 -5.97 12.02
N THR A 136 -0.34 -5.30 11.80
CA THR A 136 -0.63 -3.97 12.36
C THR A 136 -0.66 -3.99 13.90
N TYR A 137 -1.06 -5.10 14.48
CA TYR A 137 -1.26 -5.30 15.93
C TYR A 137 -0.11 -6.08 16.58
N SER A 138 0.94 -6.33 15.84
CA SER A 138 2.15 -7.00 16.32
C SER A 138 3.26 -5.97 16.55
N PRO A 139 4.08 -6.13 17.60
CA PRO A 139 5.25 -5.28 17.80
C PRO A 139 6.20 -5.35 16.60
N MET A 140 6.75 -4.22 16.23
CA MET A 140 7.76 -4.17 15.19
C MET A 140 9.01 -4.96 15.62
N ARG A 141 9.44 -5.90 14.77
CA ARG A 141 10.61 -6.76 15.03
C ARG A 141 11.94 -6.02 14.85
N ILE A 142 11.95 -5.02 14.00
CA ILE A 142 13.12 -4.22 13.66
C ILE A 142 12.80 -2.77 13.99
N ALA A 143 13.66 -2.13 14.77
CA ALA A 143 13.51 -0.71 15.07
C ALA A 143 13.79 0.12 13.80
N LEU A 144 12.88 1.01 13.48
CA LEU A 144 13.10 1.97 12.41
C LEU A 144 14.09 3.06 12.88
N PRO A 145 14.90 3.61 11.96
CA PRO A 145 15.71 4.78 12.29
C PRO A 145 14.86 5.91 12.86
N HIS A 146 15.37 6.63 13.85
CA HIS A 146 14.64 7.73 14.49
C HIS A 146 14.15 8.78 13.50
N THR A 147 14.97 9.10 12.48
CA THR A 147 14.62 10.03 11.40
C THR A 147 13.43 9.58 10.56
N VAL A 148 13.16 8.27 10.49
CA VAL A 148 11.99 7.69 9.84
C VAL A 148 10.80 7.71 10.79
N THR A 149 10.98 7.21 12.01
CA THR A 149 9.92 7.12 13.02
C THR A 149 9.31 8.49 13.33
N ALA A 150 10.12 9.54 13.40
CA ALA A 150 9.66 10.91 13.67
C ALA A 150 8.70 11.48 12.60
N ARG A 151 8.70 10.90 11.38
CA ARG A 151 7.84 11.33 10.26
C ARG A 151 6.53 10.54 10.14
N ILE A 152 6.39 9.46 10.92
CA ILE A 152 5.16 8.66 10.94
C ILE A 152 4.13 9.43 11.77
N GLY A 153 3.25 10.13 11.06
CA GLY A 153 2.23 10.96 11.69
C GLY A 153 0.89 10.25 11.88
N ARG A 154 0.61 9.22 11.07
CA ARG A 154 -0.70 8.54 11.07
C ARG A 154 -0.55 7.03 10.85
N VAL A 155 -1.50 6.29 11.43
CA VAL A 155 -1.72 4.85 11.19
C VAL A 155 -3.18 4.65 10.85
N VAL A 156 -3.48 4.25 9.63
CA VAL A 156 -4.82 3.92 9.14
C VAL A 156 -4.98 2.42 9.19
N HIS A 157 -6.03 1.92 9.81
CA HIS A 157 -6.26 0.48 9.94
C HIS A 157 -7.75 0.14 9.89
N ALA A 158 -8.09 -1.05 9.41
CA ALA A 158 -9.45 -1.55 9.50
C ALA A 158 -9.79 -1.89 10.96
N ASP A 159 -10.84 -1.27 11.52
CA ASP A 159 -11.27 -1.48 12.90
C ASP A 159 -12.16 -2.73 13.01
N VAL A 160 -11.59 -3.88 12.63
CA VAL A 160 -12.33 -5.17 12.60
C VAL A 160 -12.50 -5.79 13.98
N VAL A 161 -11.67 -5.39 14.94
CA VAL A 161 -11.76 -5.82 16.36
C VAL A 161 -11.79 -4.58 17.23
N PRO A 162 -12.96 -4.18 17.73
CA PRO A 162 -13.12 -2.96 18.53
C PRO A 162 -12.19 -2.92 19.75
N GLY A 163 -11.55 -1.79 19.96
CA GLY A 163 -10.68 -1.56 21.12
C GLY A 163 -9.26 -2.10 21.00
N VAL A 164 -8.91 -2.75 19.90
CA VAL A 164 -7.52 -3.18 19.63
C VAL A 164 -6.77 -2.05 18.96
N VAL A 165 -5.67 -1.61 19.58
CA VAL A 165 -4.86 -0.49 19.08
C VAL A 165 -3.68 -0.99 18.26
N PRO A 166 -3.39 -0.38 17.08
CA PRO A 166 -2.19 -0.67 16.31
C PRO A 166 -0.90 -0.50 17.12
N LEU A 167 0.01 -1.46 16.99
CA LEU A 167 1.34 -1.41 17.58
C LEU A 167 2.44 -1.02 16.58
N VAL A 168 2.09 -0.94 15.30
CA VAL A 168 3.00 -0.47 14.25
C VAL A 168 3.03 1.05 14.21
N GLY A 169 4.20 1.62 13.99
CA GLY A 169 4.35 3.07 13.81
C GLY A 169 5.06 3.77 14.97
N SER A 170 4.73 5.03 15.16
CA SER A 170 5.28 5.88 16.21
C SER A 170 4.29 5.99 17.38
N PRO A 171 4.77 6.07 18.64
CA PRO A 171 3.89 6.34 19.79
C PRO A 171 3.10 7.66 19.68
N HIS A 172 3.55 8.57 18.83
CA HIS A 172 2.91 9.88 18.60
C HIS A 172 2.02 9.89 17.35
N ALA A 173 1.95 8.79 16.61
CA ALA A 173 1.13 8.72 15.42
C ALA A 173 -0.36 8.70 15.77
N GLN A 174 -1.13 9.51 15.06
CA GLN A 174 -2.58 9.48 15.15
C GLN A 174 -3.12 8.16 14.56
N THR A 175 -3.91 7.44 15.33
CA THR A 175 -4.60 6.26 14.84
C THR A 175 -5.92 6.66 14.18
N ILE A 176 -6.15 6.16 12.97
CA ILE A 176 -7.33 6.44 12.16
C ILE A 176 -8.03 5.10 11.86
N PRO A 177 -9.06 4.73 12.62
CA PRO A 177 -9.82 3.52 12.37
C PRO A 177 -10.73 3.70 11.16
N VAL A 178 -10.70 2.76 10.23
CA VAL A 178 -11.67 2.62 9.14
C VAL A 178 -12.86 1.83 9.68
N PRO A 179 -14.09 2.36 9.61
CA PRO A 179 -15.28 1.68 10.13
C PRO A 179 -15.45 0.29 9.48
N PRO A 180 -15.75 -0.76 10.27
CA PRO A 180 -15.90 -2.13 9.76
C PRO A 180 -16.94 -2.26 8.65
N ALA A 181 -18.02 -1.48 8.69
CA ALA A 181 -19.04 -1.49 7.67
C ALA A 181 -18.52 -1.04 6.29
N LEU A 182 -17.68 0.01 6.27
CA LEU A 182 -17.07 0.51 5.03
C LEU A 182 -16.00 -0.45 4.51
N PHE A 183 -15.14 -0.96 5.39
CA PHE A 183 -14.16 -1.98 5.03
C PHE A 183 -14.84 -3.23 4.45
N GLY A 184 -15.92 -3.71 5.10
CA GLY A 184 -16.70 -4.84 4.62
C GLY A 184 -17.41 -4.57 3.29
N ALA A 185 -17.83 -3.33 3.01
CA ALA A 185 -18.42 -2.97 1.72
C ALA A 185 -17.39 -3.06 0.58
N VAL A 186 -16.19 -2.56 0.81
CA VAL A 186 -15.08 -2.63 -0.16
C VAL A 186 -14.65 -4.08 -0.42
N LEU A 187 -14.63 -4.93 0.61
CA LEU A 187 -14.32 -6.36 0.43
C LEU A 187 -15.40 -7.08 -0.40
N ARG A 188 -16.67 -6.76 -0.19
CA ARG A 188 -17.77 -7.33 -1.02
C ARG A 188 -17.64 -6.88 -2.47
N GLU A 189 -17.38 -5.62 -2.74
CA GLU A 189 -17.16 -5.13 -4.09
C GLU A 189 -16.06 -5.93 -4.82
N ALA A 190 -14.93 -6.18 -4.15
CA ALA A 190 -13.86 -7.00 -4.71
C ALA A 190 -14.30 -8.47 -4.94
N ALA A 191 -15.09 -9.05 -4.02
CA ALA A 191 -15.59 -10.41 -4.15
C ALA A 191 -16.61 -10.54 -5.28
N ASP A 192 -17.52 -9.59 -5.42
CA ASP A 192 -18.56 -9.58 -6.48
C ASP A 192 -17.90 -9.46 -7.87
N SER A 193 -16.80 -8.71 -7.98
CA SER A 193 -16.04 -8.60 -9.23
C SER A 193 -15.41 -9.92 -9.70
N VAL A 194 -15.15 -10.88 -8.80
CA VAL A 194 -14.69 -12.23 -9.16
C VAL A 194 -15.82 -13.05 -9.77
N ILE A 195 -17.01 -12.94 -9.20
CA ILE A 195 -18.18 -13.73 -9.64
C ILE A 195 -18.61 -13.33 -11.05
N ASP A 196 -18.54 -12.04 -11.36
CA ASP A 196 -18.91 -11.52 -12.68
C ASP A 196 -17.83 -11.80 -13.75
N ALA A 197 -16.59 -12.05 -13.36
CA ALA A 197 -15.46 -12.28 -14.28
C ALA A 197 -15.34 -13.74 -14.74
N ASP A 198 -15.98 -14.69 -14.07
CA ASP A 198 -15.94 -16.12 -14.37
C ASP A 198 -17.35 -16.63 -14.74
N PRO A 199 -17.85 -16.41 -15.98
CA PRO A 199 -18.83 -17.33 -16.51
C PRO A 199 -18.07 -18.65 -16.73
N ILE A 200 -18.29 -19.64 -15.87
CA ILE A 200 -17.86 -21.02 -16.11
C ILE A 200 -18.50 -21.43 -17.44
N ASP A 201 -17.77 -21.30 -18.53
CA ASP A 201 -18.03 -22.07 -19.75
C ASP A 201 -17.80 -23.55 -19.39
N ALA A 202 -18.84 -24.12 -18.79
CA ALA A 202 -18.93 -25.55 -18.65
C ALA A 202 -19.17 -26.10 -20.08
N ASP A 203 -18.08 -26.40 -20.77
CA ASP A 203 -18.15 -27.24 -21.94
C ASP A 203 -18.92 -28.51 -21.53
N PRO A 204 -20.03 -28.84 -22.22
CA PRO A 204 -20.75 -30.09 -21.96
C PRO A 204 -19.77 -31.24 -22.27
N ILE A 205 -19.44 -32.02 -21.25
CA ILE A 205 -18.74 -33.28 -21.43
C ILE A 205 -19.65 -34.13 -22.30
N ASP A 206 -19.27 -34.25 -23.57
CA ASP A 206 -19.92 -35.19 -24.49
C ASP A 206 -19.75 -36.62 -23.95
N ALA A 207 -20.89 -37.23 -23.64
CA ALA A 207 -20.99 -38.60 -23.19
C ALA A 207 -20.96 -39.59 -24.38
#